data_7021abd26cc9bf9cd8bb85f35518feed
#
_entry.id   7021abd26cc9bf9cd8bb85f35518feed
#
_cell.length_a   1.000
_cell.length_b   1.000
_cell.length_c   1.000
_cell.angle_alpha   90.00
_cell.angle_beta   90.00
_cell.angle_gamma   90.00
#
_symmetry.space_group_name_H-M   'P 1'
#
loop_
_entity.id
_entity.type
_entity.pdbx_description
1 polymer ?
#
loop_
_entity_poly.entity_id
_entity_poly.type
_entity_poly.pdbx_seq_one_letter_code
_entity_poly.pdbx_strand_id
1 'polypeptide(L)'
;YAVVPKPNSATISADKMNVVYRGIPNPMTISFAGIPANKVNATAPGLKKSGKGFTMTPSKGREVTINVTGTLDDGGKVSDKKKFRIKDIPRPQAAVSGAPGIVKKSRNALKGATISAVLEDFVFDLNLKVNSFKFKVPGQATISVNGSKLNSRAKAALQRAKRNDQVTIFELKAAVVGSPIKLKPASPVIIELSN
;
A
#
# COMPACT_ATOMS: atom_id res chain seq x y z
N TYR A 1 -41.44 -20.18 -24.51
CA TYR A 1 -40.93 -19.88 -23.16
C TYR A 1 -39.49 -20.24 -23.11
N ALA A 2 -38.60 -19.25 -22.95
CA ALA A 2 -37.18 -19.50 -22.70
C ALA A 2 -37.02 -19.83 -21.21
N VAL A 3 -36.62 -21.05 -20.88
CA VAL A 3 -36.29 -21.44 -19.51
C VAL A 3 -34.90 -20.91 -19.23
N VAL A 4 -34.81 -19.83 -18.46
CA VAL A 4 -33.51 -19.32 -17.96
C VAL A 4 -33.08 -20.24 -16.80
N PRO A 5 -31.93 -20.92 -16.87
CA PRO A 5 -31.48 -21.76 -15.77
C PRO A 5 -31.24 -20.92 -14.51
N LYS A 6 -31.58 -21.50 -13.35
CA LYS A 6 -31.33 -20.86 -12.04
C LYS A 6 -29.83 -20.53 -11.90
N PRO A 7 -29.47 -19.29 -11.54
CA PRO A 7 -28.05 -18.97 -11.31
C PRO A 7 -27.52 -19.81 -10.15
N ASN A 8 -26.41 -20.50 -10.37
CA ASN A 8 -25.82 -21.44 -9.40
C ASN A 8 -24.51 -20.93 -8.81
N SER A 9 -24.02 -19.78 -9.29
CA SER A 9 -22.76 -19.21 -8.79
C SER A 9 -22.81 -17.68 -8.78
N ALA A 10 -22.12 -17.07 -7.81
CA ALA A 10 -21.85 -15.65 -7.78
C ALA A 10 -20.53 -15.31 -8.48
N THR A 11 -20.46 -14.14 -9.10
CA THR A 11 -19.18 -13.53 -9.46
C THR A 11 -18.72 -12.68 -8.29
N ILE A 12 -17.64 -13.10 -7.65
CA ILE A 12 -16.98 -12.38 -6.58
C ILE A 12 -15.57 -12.09 -7.06
N SER A 13 -15.26 -10.83 -7.33
CA SER A 13 -13.95 -10.41 -7.79
C SER A 13 -13.33 -9.44 -6.79
N ALA A 14 -12.10 -9.73 -6.38
CA ALA A 14 -11.17 -8.66 -6.04
C ALA A 14 -10.65 -8.15 -7.37
N ASP A 15 -10.77 -6.86 -7.63
CA ASP A 15 -10.30 -6.25 -8.87
C ASP A 15 -8.77 -6.42 -9.06
N LYS A 16 -8.12 -7.15 -8.16
CA LYS A 16 -6.68 -7.42 -8.05
C LYS A 16 -6.37 -8.87 -7.63
N MET A 17 -6.62 -9.83 -8.54
CA MET A 17 -6.10 -11.22 -8.48
C MET A 17 -6.46 -12.05 -7.22
N ASN A 18 -7.66 -11.93 -6.66
CA ASN A 18 -8.10 -12.64 -5.44
C ASN A 18 -7.18 -12.43 -4.22
N VAL A 19 -6.55 -11.27 -4.16
CA VAL A 19 -5.74 -10.80 -3.04
C VAL A 19 -6.38 -9.52 -2.50
N VAL A 20 -6.43 -9.40 -1.18
CA VAL A 20 -6.80 -8.17 -0.48
C VAL A 20 -5.66 -7.74 0.44
N TYR A 21 -5.44 -6.45 0.56
CA TYR A 21 -4.36 -5.92 1.38
C TYR A 21 -4.87 -5.44 2.73
N ARG A 22 -4.14 -5.81 3.77
CA ARG A 22 -4.47 -5.51 5.16
C ARG A 22 -4.50 -3.99 5.41
N GLY A 23 -5.55 -3.55 6.13
CA GLY A 23 -5.66 -2.20 6.70
C GLY A 23 -5.92 -1.08 5.69
N ILE A 24 -6.13 -1.40 4.42
CA ILE A 24 -6.53 -0.44 3.39
C ILE A 24 -7.84 -0.87 2.72
N PRO A 25 -8.61 0.08 2.18
CA PRO A 25 -9.81 -0.23 1.41
C PRO A 25 -9.46 -0.97 0.12
N ASN A 26 -9.99 -2.18 -0.07
CA ASN A 26 -9.88 -2.96 -1.29
C ASN A 26 -11.25 -2.95 -1.98
N PRO A 27 -11.39 -2.34 -3.17
CA PRO A 27 -12.65 -2.36 -3.90
C PRO A 27 -12.99 -3.77 -4.37
N MET A 28 -14.26 -4.14 -4.25
CA MET A 28 -14.79 -5.46 -4.57
C MET A 28 -16.03 -5.34 -5.43
N THR A 29 -16.07 -6.08 -6.52
CA THR A 29 -17.28 -6.28 -7.32
C THR A 29 -17.88 -7.63 -6.96
N ILE A 30 -19.16 -7.63 -6.55
CA ILE A 30 -19.88 -8.86 -6.15
C ILE A 30 -21.23 -8.84 -6.85
N SER A 31 -21.50 -9.86 -7.64
CA SER A 31 -22.75 -10.00 -8.40
C SER A 31 -23.15 -11.46 -8.56
N PHE A 32 -24.43 -11.71 -8.77
CA PHE A 32 -24.97 -12.95 -9.32
C PHE A 32 -25.52 -12.70 -10.72
N ALA A 33 -25.25 -13.59 -11.65
CA ALA A 33 -25.83 -13.52 -12.98
C ALA A 33 -27.37 -13.60 -12.88
N GLY A 34 -28.08 -12.66 -13.52
CA GLY A 34 -29.54 -12.62 -13.53
C GLY A 34 -30.20 -12.14 -12.23
N ILE A 35 -29.43 -11.68 -11.23
CA ILE A 35 -29.96 -11.11 -9.99
C ILE A 35 -29.60 -9.63 -9.90
N PRO A 36 -30.59 -8.72 -9.74
CA PRO A 36 -30.31 -7.29 -9.55
C PRO A 36 -29.44 -7.02 -8.31
N ALA A 37 -28.55 -6.03 -8.39
CA ALA A 37 -27.57 -5.72 -7.33
C ALA A 37 -28.22 -5.40 -5.96
N ASN A 38 -29.45 -4.88 -5.94
CA ASN A 38 -30.18 -4.63 -4.70
C ASN A 38 -30.71 -5.90 -4.02
N LYS A 39 -30.76 -7.02 -4.75
CA LYS A 39 -31.13 -8.35 -4.22
C LYS A 39 -29.92 -9.23 -3.91
N VAL A 40 -28.69 -8.71 -4.10
CA VAL A 40 -27.44 -9.37 -3.74
C VAL A 40 -26.92 -8.82 -2.41
N ASN A 41 -26.69 -9.71 -1.45
CA ASN A 41 -26.07 -9.39 -0.17
C ASN A 41 -24.76 -10.18 -0.01
N ALA A 42 -23.75 -9.54 0.62
CA ALA A 42 -22.47 -10.16 0.87
C ALA A 42 -21.99 -9.86 2.29
N THR A 43 -21.40 -10.86 2.93
CA THR A 43 -20.92 -10.74 4.31
C THR A 43 -19.52 -11.33 4.46
N ALA A 44 -18.66 -10.60 5.14
CA ALA A 44 -17.36 -11.07 5.62
C ALA A 44 -16.81 -10.09 6.67
N PRO A 45 -15.86 -10.52 7.53
CA PRO A 45 -15.17 -9.59 8.43
C PRO A 45 -14.42 -8.50 7.66
N GLY A 46 -14.79 -7.23 7.90
CA GLY A 46 -14.19 -6.08 7.22
C GLY A 46 -14.81 -5.74 5.85
N LEU A 47 -15.84 -6.45 5.40
CA LEU A 47 -16.58 -6.11 4.19
C LEU A 47 -17.68 -5.09 4.50
N LYS A 48 -17.78 -4.04 3.69
CA LYS A 48 -18.83 -3.02 3.78
C LYS A 48 -19.37 -2.72 2.37
N LYS A 49 -20.66 -2.46 2.28
CA LYS A 49 -21.28 -1.95 1.05
C LYS A 49 -20.80 -0.51 0.81
N SER A 50 -20.43 -0.18 -0.41
CA SER A 50 -19.91 1.13 -0.78
C SER A 50 -20.40 1.51 -2.18
N GLY A 51 -21.35 2.44 -2.24
CA GLY A 51 -22.00 2.82 -3.49
C GLY A 51 -22.68 1.62 -4.17
N LYS A 52 -22.32 1.36 -5.43
CA LYS A 52 -22.82 0.22 -6.20
C LYS A 52 -22.04 -1.09 -5.98
N GLY A 53 -20.97 -1.07 -5.17
CA GLY A 53 -20.11 -2.21 -4.93
C GLY A 53 -19.88 -2.46 -3.44
N PHE A 54 -18.74 -3.06 -3.13
CA PHE A 54 -18.31 -3.36 -1.77
C PHE A 54 -16.85 -2.93 -1.57
N THR A 55 -16.48 -2.71 -0.33
CA THR A 55 -15.10 -2.44 0.07
C THR A 55 -14.70 -3.40 1.17
N MET A 56 -13.60 -4.11 0.97
CA MET A 56 -13.00 -5.02 1.95
C MET A 56 -11.82 -4.32 2.63
N THR A 57 -11.85 -4.23 3.96
CA THR A 57 -10.72 -3.71 4.76
C THR A 57 -10.37 -4.74 5.83
N PRO A 58 -9.56 -5.76 5.50
CA PRO A 58 -9.23 -6.80 6.44
C PRO A 58 -8.25 -6.29 7.50
N SER A 59 -8.47 -6.67 8.77
CA SER A 59 -7.60 -6.28 9.89
C SER A 59 -6.72 -7.42 10.39
N LYS A 60 -7.17 -8.67 10.28
CA LYS A 60 -6.56 -9.87 10.86
C LYS A 60 -6.60 -11.04 9.88
N GLY A 61 -5.86 -12.12 10.22
CA GLY A 61 -5.86 -13.36 9.44
C GLY A 61 -4.95 -13.34 8.22
N ARG A 62 -4.85 -14.48 7.56
CA ARG A 62 -4.13 -14.66 6.28
C ARG A 62 -5.08 -14.80 5.10
N GLU A 63 -6.35 -15.12 5.40
CA GLU A 63 -7.41 -15.33 4.43
C GLU A 63 -8.73 -14.76 4.96
N VAL A 64 -9.62 -14.43 4.05
CA VAL A 64 -11.00 -14.06 4.36
C VAL A 64 -11.93 -14.72 3.35
N THR A 65 -13.03 -15.28 3.84
CA THR A 65 -14.09 -15.85 2.99
C THR A 65 -15.25 -14.87 2.94
N ILE A 66 -15.65 -14.50 1.73
CA ILE A 66 -16.85 -13.70 1.47
C ILE A 66 -17.98 -14.68 1.16
N ASN A 67 -19.06 -14.61 1.93
CA ASN A 67 -20.29 -15.32 1.67
C ASN A 67 -21.26 -14.37 0.96
N VAL A 68 -21.86 -14.85 -0.12
CA VAL A 68 -22.78 -14.06 -0.93
C VAL A 68 -24.11 -14.78 -1.02
N THR A 69 -25.19 -14.03 -0.89
CA THR A 69 -26.57 -14.52 -1.06
C THR A 69 -27.30 -13.64 -2.06
N GLY A 70 -28.03 -14.26 -2.96
CA GLY A 70 -28.94 -13.60 -3.90
C GLY A 70 -30.36 -14.05 -3.67
N THR A 71 -31.31 -13.13 -3.80
CA THR A 71 -32.76 -13.43 -3.75
C THR A 71 -33.33 -13.42 -5.15
N LEU A 72 -33.91 -14.53 -5.55
CA LEU A 72 -34.59 -14.68 -6.84
C LEU A 72 -35.95 -13.98 -6.83
N ASP A 73 -36.56 -13.80 -8.02
CA ASP A 73 -37.86 -13.14 -8.16
C ASP A 73 -39.02 -13.98 -7.55
N ASP A 74 -38.85 -15.30 -7.51
CA ASP A 74 -39.77 -16.23 -6.86
C ASP A 74 -39.63 -16.27 -5.32
N GLY A 75 -38.72 -15.47 -4.74
CA GLY A 75 -38.39 -15.48 -3.30
C GLY A 75 -37.36 -16.53 -2.91
N GLY A 76 -36.94 -17.38 -3.82
CA GLY A 76 -35.89 -18.37 -3.58
C GLY A 76 -34.54 -17.70 -3.29
N LYS A 77 -33.67 -18.39 -2.54
CA LYS A 77 -32.34 -17.92 -2.22
C LYS A 77 -31.27 -18.77 -2.88
N VAL A 78 -30.24 -18.13 -3.37
CA VAL A 78 -29.00 -18.76 -3.85
C VAL A 78 -27.84 -18.23 -3.05
N SER A 79 -26.82 -19.07 -2.82
CA SER A 79 -25.64 -18.66 -2.06
C SER A 79 -24.37 -19.18 -2.70
N ASP A 80 -23.27 -18.44 -2.51
CA ASP A 80 -21.94 -18.83 -2.93
C ASP A 80 -20.91 -18.23 -1.98
N LYS A 81 -19.67 -18.72 -2.03
CA LYS A 81 -18.57 -18.25 -1.19
C LYS A 81 -17.26 -18.22 -1.95
N LYS A 82 -16.44 -17.23 -1.70
CA LYS A 82 -15.10 -17.13 -2.27
C LYS A 82 -14.06 -16.71 -1.24
N LYS A 83 -12.92 -17.38 -1.29
CA LYS A 83 -11.78 -17.13 -0.40
C LYS A 83 -10.79 -16.17 -1.05
N PHE A 84 -10.31 -15.19 -0.28
CA PHE A 84 -9.28 -14.24 -0.66
C PHE A 84 -8.08 -14.33 0.29
N ARG A 85 -6.87 -14.22 -0.25
CA ARG A 85 -5.66 -14.13 0.54
C ARG A 85 -5.48 -12.70 1.06
N ILE A 86 -5.16 -12.56 2.34
CA ILE A 86 -4.82 -11.27 2.94
C ILE A 86 -3.31 -11.11 2.92
N LYS A 87 -2.81 -10.10 2.24
CA LYS A 87 -1.40 -9.73 2.21
C LYS A 87 -1.15 -8.43 2.96
N ASP A 88 0.04 -8.29 3.50
CA ASP A 88 0.51 -7.03 4.04
C ASP A 88 0.96 -6.11 2.89
N ILE A 89 0.93 -4.79 3.13
CA ILE A 89 1.51 -3.82 2.21
C ILE A 89 3.00 -4.14 2.05
N PRO A 90 3.55 -4.15 0.82
CA PRO A 90 4.96 -4.39 0.57
C PRO A 90 5.85 -3.43 1.36
N ARG A 91 7.12 -3.80 1.54
CA ARG A 91 8.12 -2.90 2.13
C ARG A 91 8.31 -1.70 1.20
N PRO A 92 8.15 -0.47 1.69
CA PRO A 92 8.48 0.71 0.91
C PRO A 92 9.96 0.79 0.60
N GLN A 93 10.33 1.58 -0.39
CA GLN A 93 11.71 1.98 -0.65
C GLN A 93 11.90 3.44 -0.23
N ALA A 94 13.01 3.74 0.43
CA ALA A 94 13.40 5.13 0.65
C ALA A 94 13.77 5.77 -0.69
N ALA A 95 13.36 7.01 -0.89
CA ALA A 95 13.59 7.74 -2.13
C ALA A 95 14.06 9.17 -1.84
N VAL A 96 14.87 9.70 -2.73
CA VAL A 96 15.32 11.10 -2.73
C VAL A 96 14.70 11.82 -3.90
N SER A 97 13.84 12.79 -3.62
CA SER A 97 13.04 13.48 -4.65
C SER A 97 12.28 12.50 -5.55
N GLY A 98 11.69 11.46 -4.94
CA GLY A 98 10.91 10.42 -5.63
C GLY A 98 11.74 9.30 -6.27
N ALA A 99 13.07 9.37 -6.32
CA ALA A 99 13.92 8.34 -6.91
C ALA A 99 14.45 7.39 -5.83
N PRO A 100 14.10 6.07 -5.85
CA PRO A 100 14.62 5.06 -4.94
C PRO A 100 15.92 4.43 -5.44
N GLY A 101 16.47 3.49 -4.65
CA GLY A 101 17.63 2.67 -5.02
C GLY A 101 18.95 3.41 -4.93
N ILE A 102 19.75 3.41 -6.00
CA ILE A 102 21.00 4.13 -6.10
C ILE A 102 20.80 5.35 -6.98
N VAL A 103 21.02 6.54 -6.43
CA VAL A 103 20.80 7.82 -7.12
C VAL A 103 22.06 8.66 -7.11
N LYS A 104 22.29 9.44 -8.17
CA LYS A 104 23.39 10.40 -8.24
C LYS A 104 22.86 11.81 -8.01
N LYS A 105 23.43 12.53 -7.03
CA LYS A 105 23.01 13.89 -6.67
C LYS A 105 24.23 14.74 -6.27
N SER A 106 24.17 16.05 -6.56
CA SER A 106 25.09 16.99 -5.95
C SER A 106 24.75 17.23 -4.46
N ARG A 107 25.73 17.65 -3.66
CA ARG A 107 25.50 18.02 -2.25
C ARG A 107 24.41 19.08 -2.10
N ASN A 108 24.38 20.08 -2.97
CA ASN A 108 23.36 21.14 -2.93
C ASN A 108 21.96 20.60 -3.26
N ALA A 109 21.85 19.75 -4.26
CA ALA A 109 20.59 19.11 -4.60
C ALA A 109 20.09 18.22 -3.45
N LEU A 110 20.96 17.43 -2.83
CA LEU A 110 20.60 16.58 -1.68
C LEU A 110 20.23 17.41 -0.44
N LYS A 111 20.90 18.54 -0.21
CA LYS A 111 20.63 19.44 0.93
C LYS A 111 19.20 19.99 0.91
N GLY A 112 18.64 20.23 -0.27
CA GLY A 112 17.26 20.71 -0.47
C GLY A 112 16.24 19.63 -0.75
N ALA A 113 16.68 18.37 -0.94
CA ALA A 113 15.82 17.28 -1.36
C ALA A 113 14.75 16.92 -0.29
N THR A 114 13.63 16.44 -0.78
CA THR A 114 12.63 15.77 0.07
C THR A 114 12.88 14.26 0.06
N ILE A 115 12.96 13.70 1.25
CA ILE A 115 13.06 12.26 1.45
C ILE A 115 11.65 11.71 1.52
N SER A 116 11.36 10.70 0.73
CA SER A 116 10.05 10.07 0.63
C SER A 116 10.15 8.54 0.77
N ALA A 117 9.01 7.89 0.88
CA ALA A 117 8.88 6.47 0.77
C ALA A 117 7.99 6.16 -0.43
N VAL A 118 8.40 5.22 -1.27
CA VAL A 118 7.67 4.82 -2.46
C VAL A 118 7.36 3.32 -2.42
N LEU A 119 6.25 2.93 -3.03
CA LEU A 119 5.85 1.55 -3.22
C LEU A 119 5.87 1.28 -4.72
N GLU A 120 6.98 0.73 -5.23
CA GLU A 120 7.06 0.34 -6.63
C GLU A 120 6.13 -0.84 -6.92
N ASP A 121 5.51 -0.83 -8.09
CA ASP A 121 4.61 -1.88 -8.59
C ASP A 121 3.44 -2.20 -7.65
N PHE A 122 3.10 -1.29 -6.76
CA PHE A 122 1.96 -1.45 -5.88
C PHE A 122 0.72 -0.78 -6.47
N VAL A 123 -0.30 -1.59 -6.69
CA VAL A 123 -1.51 -1.20 -7.45
C VAL A 123 -2.46 -0.23 -6.74
N PHE A 124 -2.17 0.14 -5.48
CA PHE A 124 -2.94 1.12 -4.73
C PHE A 124 -2.11 2.39 -4.54
N ASP A 125 -2.71 3.54 -4.83
CA ASP A 125 -2.13 4.84 -4.53
C ASP A 125 -2.26 5.13 -3.03
N LEU A 126 -1.18 4.91 -2.29
CA LEU A 126 -1.10 5.21 -0.87
C LEU A 126 -0.29 6.48 -0.64
N ASN A 127 -0.89 7.43 0.07
CA ASN A 127 -0.16 8.61 0.52
C ASN A 127 0.70 8.23 1.73
N LEU A 128 2.03 8.19 1.54
CA LEU A 128 3.00 7.85 2.56
C LEU A 128 3.64 9.12 3.15
N LYS A 129 3.59 9.24 4.47
CA LYS A 129 4.25 10.31 5.23
C LYS A 129 5.49 9.76 5.91
N VAL A 130 6.66 10.35 5.64
CA VAL A 130 7.91 10.02 6.34
C VAL A 130 7.90 10.63 7.73
N ASN A 131 8.11 9.80 8.74
CA ASN A 131 8.20 10.22 10.14
C ASN A 131 9.64 10.46 10.59
N SER A 132 10.55 9.57 10.20
CA SER A 132 11.98 9.67 10.55
C SER A 132 12.83 8.77 9.66
N PHE A 133 14.12 9.04 9.63
CA PHE A 133 15.12 8.21 8.97
C PHE A 133 16.50 8.40 9.61
N LYS A 134 17.42 7.49 9.31
CA LYS A 134 18.85 7.63 9.62
C LYS A 134 19.62 8.08 8.40
N PHE A 135 20.54 9.01 8.60
CA PHE A 135 21.39 9.59 7.58
C PHE A 135 22.85 9.30 7.90
N LYS A 136 23.60 8.74 6.97
CA LYS A 136 24.99 8.33 7.13
C LYS A 136 25.85 8.88 6.01
N VAL A 137 26.86 9.63 6.37
CA VAL A 137 27.97 10.03 5.51
C VAL A 137 29.18 9.17 5.85
N PRO A 138 29.98 8.68 4.88
CA PRO A 138 31.19 7.91 5.16
C PRO A 138 32.11 8.63 6.15
N GLY A 139 32.72 7.86 7.05
CA GLY A 139 33.64 8.39 8.08
C GLY A 139 32.99 9.22 9.19
N GLN A 140 31.69 9.44 9.19
CA GLN A 140 30.99 10.24 10.19
C GLN A 140 29.97 9.43 10.99
N ALA A 141 29.54 9.91 12.16
CA ALA A 141 28.50 9.28 12.96
C ALA A 141 27.16 9.30 12.22
N THR A 142 26.33 8.27 12.48
CA THR A 142 24.97 8.20 11.97
C THR A 142 24.09 9.26 12.64
N ILE A 143 23.28 9.96 11.88
CA ILE A 143 22.43 11.04 12.35
C ILE A 143 20.95 10.63 12.20
N SER A 144 20.21 10.72 13.29
CA SER A 144 18.76 10.55 13.24
C SER A 144 18.10 11.86 12.82
N VAL A 145 17.16 11.74 11.88
CA VAL A 145 16.43 12.88 11.32
C VAL A 145 14.93 12.61 11.47
N ASN A 146 14.19 13.58 12.00
CA ASN A 146 12.74 13.56 12.07
C ASN A 146 12.15 14.32 10.88
N GLY A 147 11.05 13.81 10.34
CA GLY A 147 10.39 14.35 9.15
C GLY A 147 11.04 13.90 7.85
N SER A 148 10.80 14.66 6.78
CA SER A 148 11.16 14.31 5.41
C SER A 148 12.30 15.15 4.81
N LYS A 149 12.97 16.00 5.62
CA LYS A 149 14.08 16.85 5.16
C LYS A 149 15.28 16.71 6.08
N LEU A 150 16.48 16.91 5.52
CA LEU A 150 17.71 16.91 6.31
C LEU A 150 17.68 18.02 7.36
N ASN A 151 17.98 17.68 8.61
CA ASN A 151 18.15 18.63 9.69
C ASN A 151 19.54 19.32 9.60
N SER A 152 19.80 20.30 10.48
CA SER A 152 21.03 21.08 10.47
C SER A 152 22.28 20.19 10.65
N ARG A 153 22.20 19.15 11.51
CA ARG A 153 23.33 18.20 11.71
C ARG A 153 23.62 17.39 10.46
N ALA A 154 22.59 16.87 9.79
CA ALA A 154 22.74 16.11 8.55
C ALA A 154 23.30 17.00 7.42
N LYS A 155 22.84 18.27 7.32
CA LYS A 155 23.37 19.23 6.36
C LYS A 155 24.83 19.57 6.62
N ALA A 156 25.25 19.74 7.88
CA ALA A 156 26.65 19.97 8.24
C ALA A 156 27.54 18.76 7.93
N ALA A 157 27.04 17.54 8.21
CA ALA A 157 27.73 16.30 7.85
C ALA A 157 27.89 16.17 6.33
N LEU A 158 26.86 16.48 5.57
CA LEU A 158 26.89 16.44 4.11
C LEU A 158 27.93 17.41 3.50
N GLN A 159 28.15 18.58 4.12
CA GLN A 159 29.17 19.51 3.66
C GLN A 159 30.61 18.99 3.75
N ARG A 160 30.87 18.03 4.67
CA ARG A 160 32.17 17.37 4.85
C ARG A 160 32.35 16.17 3.91
N ALA A 161 31.30 15.74 3.24
CA ALA A 161 31.36 14.65 2.28
C ALA A 161 32.16 15.05 1.04
N LYS A 162 32.84 14.09 0.45
CA LYS A 162 33.64 14.27 -0.76
C LYS A 162 32.87 13.84 -2.00
N ARG A 163 33.36 14.22 -3.16
CA ARG A 163 32.87 13.69 -4.44
C ARG A 163 33.02 12.16 -4.45
N ASN A 164 32.05 11.48 -5.02
CA ASN A 164 31.91 10.01 -5.08
C ASN A 164 31.66 9.33 -3.73
N ASP A 165 31.55 10.08 -2.62
CA ASP A 165 31.08 9.48 -1.37
C ASP A 165 29.66 8.93 -1.55
N GLN A 166 29.40 7.75 -0.97
CA GLN A 166 28.08 7.14 -0.93
C GLN A 166 27.37 7.46 0.40
N VAL A 167 26.50 8.43 0.33
CA VAL A 167 25.64 8.78 1.46
C VAL A 167 24.45 7.83 1.51
N THR A 168 24.11 7.33 2.69
CA THR A 168 23.04 6.35 2.85
C THR A 168 21.92 6.91 3.73
N ILE A 169 20.67 6.74 3.27
CA ILE A 169 19.46 6.94 4.06
C ILE A 169 18.84 5.57 4.32
N PHE A 170 18.63 5.23 5.57
CA PHE A 170 18.16 3.92 6.00
C PHE A 170 17.29 4.00 7.26
N GLU A 171 16.72 2.87 7.70
CA GLU A 171 15.73 2.82 8.77
C GLU A 171 14.64 3.89 8.64
N LEU A 172 14.24 4.18 7.40
CA LEU A 172 13.19 5.15 7.14
C LEU A 172 11.85 4.58 7.59
N LYS A 173 11.19 5.30 8.47
CA LYS A 173 9.86 4.98 8.99
C LYS A 173 8.83 5.89 8.32
N ALA A 174 7.87 5.27 7.66
CA ALA A 174 6.74 5.96 7.04
C ALA A 174 5.42 5.42 7.58
N ALA A 175 4.38 6.23 7.48
CA ALA A 175 3.00 5.84 7.80
C ALA A 175 2.10 6.09 6.60
N VAL A 176 1.05 5.28 6.47
CA VAL A 176 -0.03 5.51 5.50
C VAL A 176 -0.95 6.58 6.10
N VAL A 177 -1.13 7.68 5.39
CA VAL A 177 -2.03 8.76 5.84
C VAL A 177 -3.46 8.23 5.88
N GLY A 178 -4.15 8.44 7.02
CA GLY A 178 -5.52 7.98 7.21
C GLY A 178 -5.69 6.49 7.56
N SER A 179 -4.59 5.76 7.79
CA SER A 179 -4.65 4.35 8.20
C SER A 179 -3.77 4.08 9.43
N PRO A 180 -4.23 3.27 10.39
CA PRO A 180 -3.45 2.90 11.58
C PRO A 180 -2.41 1.81 11.30
N ILE A 181 -2.28 1.36 10.05
CA ILE A 181 -1.39 0.25 9.71
C ILE A 181 0.09 0.65 9.86
N LYS A 182 0.87 -0.23 10.46
CA LYS A 182 2.31 -0.07 10.58
C LYS A 182 3.01 -0.69 9.37
N LEU A 183 3.71 0.12 8.61
CA LEU A 183 4.56 -0.34 7.52
C LEU A 183 5.87 -0.90 8.06
N LYS A 184 6.47 -1.82 7.31
CA LYS A 184 7.87 -2.23 7.53
C LYS A 184 8.79 -1.03 7.25
N PRO A 185 9.92 -0.88 7.95
CA PRO A 185 10.92 0.14 7.61
C PRO A 185 11.31 0.03 6.14
N ALA A 186 11.42 1.16 5.46
CA ALA A 186 11.76 1.19 4.04
C ALA A 186 13.14 0.60 3.76
N SER A 187 13.33 0.02 2.56
CA SER A 187 14.65 -0.32 2.04
C SER A 187 15.51 0.94 1.90
N PRO A 188 16.84 0.86 2.10
CA PRO A 188 17.70 2.03 2.00
C PRO A 188 17.73 2.65 0.61
N VAL A 189 18.05 3.95 0.55
CA VAL A 189 18.50 4.63 -0.67
C VAL A 189 19.95 5.04 -0.50
N ILE A 190 20.76 4.79 -1.53
CA ILE A 190 22.17 5.15 -1.59
C ILE A 190 22.33 6.33 -2.54
N ILE A 191 23.01 7.36 -2.10
CA ILE A 191 23.22 8.59 -2.88
C ILE A 191 24.71 8.73 -3.18
N GLU A 192 25.09 8.59 -4.44
CA GLU A 192 26.44 8.90 -4.93
C GLU A 192 26.56 10.40 -5.16
N LEU A 193 27.51 11.04 -4.50
CA LEU A 193 27.73 12.48 -4.63
C LEU A 193 28.50 12.81 -5.90
N SER A 194 27.95 13.67 -6.74
CA SER A 194 28.57 14.09 -8.00
C SER A 194 29.59 15.24 -7.86
N ASN A 195 29.60 15.90 -6.69
CA ASN A 195 30.53 17.01 -6.40
C ASN A 195 30.87 17.07 -4.92
#